data_b6ca6f81c6a28aa4f0a2680ef43c3b33
#
_entry.id   b6ca6f81c6a28aa4f0a2680ef43c3b33
#
_cell.length_a   1.000
_cell.length_b   1.000
_cell.length_c   1.000
_cell.angle_alpha   90.00
_cell.angle_beta   90.00
_cell.angle_gamma   90.00
#
_symmetry.space_group_name_H-M   'P 1'
#
loop_
_entity.id
_entity.type
_entity.pdbx_description
1 polymer ?
#
loop_
_entity_poly.entity_id
_entity_poly.type
_entity_poly.pdbx_seq_one_letter_code
_entity_poly.pdbx_strand_id
1 'polypeptide(L)'
;MFPSAAPPPHPAAHHHQKCRRLELKSTIHSVKSHISAHQCAWLSATVLLQLLILLFLNRASPPPPPSHPRRQFFTSDDACPYGRLYVYDLPPMLNQDLLDNCQDLEPWSSRCNAVSNAGFGPPATGLDAVVPKNLTPAWSWTDMYAAEVIYHDRAKHYRCRTAAPEKATAFYIPFYAGLAVGKFLWFNYTAKDRDYHAARMLDWVKNQPPWRRSNGSDHFLMIGRLTWDFRRLSDDDGEWGTKFIYMPLMKNVLRLAVERSRWDHLEISVPYPTSFHPRSESDIRVWQNWIRTRPRHHLFAFVGATRKKIRNDFRGILMNYSKSESGSSRVVDCSVEHCYDGAPTILEAFLDSDFCLQPKGDGYTRRSTFDCMLAGSIPVFFWRLSTEFQYEWHLPAAARRYSVFIDNGEVRNRSSIIKEVLERLSKEDVRRMRENIIEFLPRLLYTRSGTDLGSTSDAFDVAMEGVLRRFWKQKAVNGGDRRPPPP
;
A
#
# COMPACT_ATOMS: atom_id res chain seq x y z
N MET A 1 2.91 -24.34 -11.02
CA MET A 1 2.14 -23.91 -12.20
C MET A 1 0.70 -23.72 -11.74
N PHE A 2 0.26 -22.48 -11.53
CA PHE A 2 -1.13 -22.22 -11.17
C PHE A 2 -1.99 -22.23 -12.45
N PRO A 3 -3.09 -22.95 -12.51
CA PRO A 3 -4.04 -22.81 -13.60
C PRO A 3 -4.76 -21.46 -13.45
N SER A 4 -4.57 -20.58 -14.44
CA SER A 4 -5.26 -19.29 -14.54
C SER A 4 -6.69 -19.53 -15.01
N ALA A 5 -7.65 -19.43 -14.11
CA ALA A 5 -9.05 -19.26 -14.49
C ALA A 5 -9.28 -17.76 -14.77
N ALA A 6 -9.64 -17.43 -16.00
CA ALA A 6 -9.99 -16.07 -16.39
C ALA A 6 -11.42 -15.73 -15.91
N PRO A 7 -11.68 -14.53 -15.38
CA PRO A 7 -13.05 -14.07 -15.14
C PRO A 7 -13.77 -13.75 -16.47
N PRO A 8 -15.10 -13.87 -16.51
CA PRO A 8 -15.90 -13.53 -17.69
C PRO A 8 -15.88 -12.02 -17.98
N PRO A 9 -16.05 -11.59 -19.23
CA PRO A 9 -16.05 -10.18 -19.61
C PRO A 9 -17.35 -9.48 -19.18
N HIS A 10 -17.21 -8.26 -18.61
CA HIS A 10 -18.34 -7.39 -18.36
C HIS A 10 -18.92 -6.81 -19.65
N PRO A 11 -20.26 -6.66 -19.76
CA PRO A 11 -20.88 -6.04 -20.91
C PRO A 11 -20.65 -4.52 -20.91
N ALA A 12 -20.20 -4.01 -22.05
CA ALA A 12 -20.07 -2.58 -22.32
C ALA A 12 -21.44 -1.97 -22.63
N ALA A 13 -21.86 -0.98 -21.87
CA ALA A 13 -23.00 -0.15 -22.18
C ALA A 13 -22.52 1.05 -23.04
N HIS A 14 -22.91 1.08 -24.33
CA HIS A 14 -22.76 2.21 -25.19
C HIS A 14 -23.81 3.28 -24.83
N HIS A 15 -23.36 4.47 -24.45
CA HIS A 15 -24.17 5.68 -24.54
C HIS A 15 -23.49 6.69 -25.47
N HIS A 16 -24.06 6.82 -26.68
CA HIS A 16 -23.80 7.93 -27.58
C HIS A 16 -24.47 9.19 -27.07
N GLN A 17 -23.71 10.23 -26.79
CA GLN A 17 -24.24 11.59 -26.68
C GLN A 17 -23.60 12.49 -27.73
N LYS A 18 -24.46 12.93 -28.70
CA LYS A 18 -24.13 13.91 -29.70
C LYS A 18 -23.89 15.26 -29.05
N CYS A 19 -22.72 15.86 -29.25
CA CYS A 19 -22.44 17.26 -28.95
C CYS A 19 -22.81 18.12 -30.14
N ARG A 20 -23.79 19.02 -29.97
CA ARG A 20 -24.11 20.08 -30.93
C ARG A 20 -23.08 21.21 -30.81
N ARG A 21 -22.47 21.55 -31.95
CA ARG A 21 -21.67 22.76 -32.16
C ARG A 21 -22.57 23.97 -32.15
N LEU A 22 -22.32 24.96 -31.30
CA LEU A 22 -22.86 26.32 -31.41
C LEU A 22 -21.71 27.24 -31.82
N GLU A 23 -21.81 27.78 -33.01
CA GLU A 23 -20.96 28.87 -33.48
C GLU A 23 -21.43 30.20 -32.85
N LEU A 24 -20.52 30.90 -32.21
CA LEU A 24 -20.75 32.30 -31.79
C LEU A 24 -19.89 33.22 -32.67
N LYS A 25 -20.55 34.03 -33.48
CA LYS A 25 -19.94 35.06 -34.30
C LYS A 25 -19.44 36.22 -33.42
N SER A 26 -18.24 36.65 -33.70
CA SER A 26 -17.58 37.81 -33.12
C SER A 26 -18.31 39.11 -33.50
N THR A 27 -18.54 39.97 -32.52
CA THR A 27 -18.78 41.42 -32.78
C THR A 27 -17.83 42.18 -31.86
N ILE A 28 -16.78 42.73 -32.49
CA ILE A 28 -15.85 43.66 -31.87
C ILE A 28 -16.51 45.03 -31.90
N HIS A 29 -16.88 45.59 -30.77
CA HIS A 29 -17.14 47.01 -30.62
C HIS A 29 -16.12 47.64 -29.69
N SER A 30 -15.35 48.54 -30.26
CA SER A 30 -14.36 49.41 -29.59
C SER A 30 -15.08 50.31 -28.59
N VAL A 31 -14.78 50.14 -27.30
CA VAL A 31 -15.11 51.14 -26.28
C VAL A 31 -13.80 51.75 -25.80
N LYS A 32 -13.49 52.95 -26.34
CA LYS A 32 -12.50 53.84 -25.74
C LYS A 32 -13.08 54.38 -24.43
N SER A 33 -12.67 53.88 -23.28
CA SER A 33 -12.99 54.51 -22.01
C SER A 33 -11.87 55.46 -21.60
N HIS A 34 -12.25 56.75 -21.43
CA HIS A 34 -11.40 57.74 -20.77
C HIS A 34 -11.19 57.35 -19.32
N ILE A 35 -10.00 56.84 -19.00
CA ILE A 35 -9.58 56.64 -17.62
C ILE A 35 -9.24 58.01 -17.04
N SER A 36 -10.02 58.50 -16.08
CA SER A 36 -9.78 59.76 -15.44
C SER A 36 -8.48 59.72 -14.60
N ALA A 37 -7.77 60.86 -14.54
CA ALA A 37 -6.53 60.96 -13.76
C ALA A 37 -6.69 60.55 -12.26
N HIS A 38 -7.90 60.61 -11.73
CA HIS A 38 -8.23 60.13 -10.39
C HIS A 38 -8.15 58.62 -10.21
N GLN A 39 -8.48 57.82 -11.24
CA GLN A 39 -8.39 56.37 -11.14
C GLN A 39 -6.94 55.88 -11.17
N CYS A 40 -6.06 56.54 -11.92
CA CYS A 40 -4.63 56.24 -11.89
C CYS A 40 -4.00 56.63 -10.53
N ALA A 41 -4.42 57.70 -9.89
CA ALA A 41 -3.94 58.09 -8.58
C ALA A 41 -4.35 57.08 -7.48
N TRP A 42 -5.58 56.59 -7.54
CA TRP A 42 -6.07 55.54 -6.61
C TRP A 42 -5.33 54.21 -6.78
N LEU A 43 -5.07 53.77 -8.01
CA LEU A 43 -4.30 52.57 -8.31
C LEU A 43 -2.85 52.69 -7.82
N SER A 44 -2.23 53.85 -8.04
CA SER A 44 -0.87 54.10 -7.57
C SER A 44 -0.78 54.14 -6.01
N ALA A 45 -1.77 54.72 -5.35
CA ALA A 45 -1.84 54.75 -3.88
C ALA A 45 -2.06 53.34 -3.29
N THR A 46 -2.88 52.49 -3.89
CA THR A 46 -3.09 51.10 -3.44
C THR A 46 -1.85 50.23 -3.62
N VAL A 47 -1.13 50.37 -4.74
CA VAL A 47 0.13 49.65 -4.98
C VAL A 47 1.23 50.12 -3.98
N LEU A 48 1.31 51.42 -3.69
CA LEU A 48 2.26 51.95 -2.72
C LEU A 48 1.96 51.48 -1.29
N LEU A 49 0.68 51.38 -0.94
CA LEU A 49 0.26 50.88 0.36
C LEU A 49 0.59 49.39 0.51
N GLN A 50 0.37 48.61 -0.55
CA GLN A 50 0.74 47.15 -0.56
C GLN A 50 2.25 46.97 -0.44
N LEU A 51 3.06 47.78 -1.13
CA LEU A 51 4.51 47.75 -1.02
C LEU A 51 5.01 48.16 0.40
N LEU A 52 4.37 49.15 1.02
CA LEU A 52 4.69 49.54 2.40
C LEU A 52 4.33 48.44 3.40
N ILE A 53 3.20 47.76 3.22
CA ILE A 53 2.80 46.59 4.05
C ILE A 53 3.81 45.46 3.88
N LEU A 54 4.24 45.17 2.65
CA LEU A 54 5.27 44.13 2.40
C LEU A 54 6.63 44.49 3.00
N LEU A 55 7.02 45.78 2.95
CA LEU A 55 8.25 46.25 3.58
C LEU A 55 8.18 46.23 5.11
N PHE A 56 6.98 46.50 5.69
CA PHE A 56 6.78 46.38 7.15
C PHE A 56 6.78 44.92 7.61
N LEU A 57 6.18 44.01 6.83
CA LEU A 57 6.21 42.55 7.11
C LEU A 57 7.62 41.96 6.97
N ASN A 58 8.43 42.46 6.03
CA ASN A 58 9.82 42.04 5.88
C ASN A 58 10.80 42.64 6.92
N ARG A 59 10.40 43.65 7.67
CA ARG A 59 11.19 44.21 8.78
C ARG A 59 10.89 43.61 10.15
N ALA A 60 9.95 42.67 10.24
CA ALA A 60 9.78 41.88 11.44
C ALA A 60 11.02 40.96 11.58
N SER A 61 11.81 41.24 12.63
CA SER A 61 13.00 40.46 12.98
C SER A 61 12.64 38.97 13.02
N PRO A 62 13.50 38.08 12.54
CA PRO A 62 13.25 36.65 12.64
C PRO A 62 13.11 36.27 14.13
N PRO A 63 12.16 35.42 14.49
CA PRO A 63 12.06 34.92 15.85
C PRO A 63 13.38 34.26 16.27
N PRO A 64 13.79 34.36 17.54
CA PRO A 64 14.99 33.69 18.03
C PRO A 64 14.90 32.19 17.73
N PRO A 65 16.03 31.51 17.45
CA PRO A 65 16.04 30.10 17.17
C PRO A 65 15.34 29.35 18.31
N PRO A 66 14.51 28.33 17.99
CA PRO A 66 13.79 27.60 19.01
C PRO A 66 14.81 27.01 19.99
N SER A 67 14.71 27.37 21.25
CA SER A 67 15.41 26.71 22.35
C SER A 67 15.05 25.24 22.29
N HIS A 68 16.05 24.34 22.29
CA HIS A 68 15.87 22.89 22.30
C HIS A 68 14.76 22.52 23.29
N PRO A 69 13.71 21.78 22.84
CA PRO A 69 12.67 21.39 23.78
C PRO A 69 13.31 20.52 24.86
N ARG A 70 13.22 20.96 26.12
CA ARG A 70 13.42 20.08 27.28
C ARG A 70 12.63 18.83 27.01
N ARG A 71 13.26 17.64 27.12
CA ARG A 71 12.58 16.34 27.17
C ARG A 71 11.46 16.44 28.22
N GLN A 72 10.26 16.75 27.80
CA GLN A 72 9.08 16.51 28.60
C GLN A 72 8.94 15.00 28.75
N PHE A 73 8.98 14.52 29.95
CA PHE A 73 8.52 13.15 30.24
C PHE A 73 7.02 13.14 29.94
N PHE A 74 6.67 12.56 28.81
CA PHE A 74 5.27 12.34 28.43
C PHE A 74 4.60 11.45 29.47
N THR A 75 3.46 11.85 29.96
CA THR A 75 2.57 10.97 30.73
C THR A 75 2.09 9.84 29.85
N SER A 76 1.70 8.70 30.40
CA SER A 76 1.30 7.51 29.64
C SER A 76 0.15 7.74 28.62
N ASP A 77 -0.59 8.85 28.75
CA ASP A 77 -1.66 9.24 27.85
C ASP A 77 -1.16 9.98 26.59
N ASP A 78 -0.01 10.67 26.67
CA ASP A 78 0.60 11.36 25.52
C ASP A 78 1.16 10.39 24.46
N ALA A 79 1.45 9.15 24.86
CA ALA A 79 1.97 8.13 23.93
C ALA A 79 0.92 7.58 22.94
N CYS A 80 -0.39 7.78 23.20
CA CYS A 80 -1.51 7.27 22.40
C CYS A 80 -2.51 8.38 22.06
N PRO A 81 -2.11 9.39 21.27
CA PRO A 81 -2.87 10.62 21.07
C PRO A 81 -4.25 10.41 20.42
N TYR A 82 -4.41 9.35 19.64
CA TYR A 82 -5.68 9.01 18.99
C TYR A 82 -6.46 7.91 19.73
N GLY A 83 -6.04 7.56 20.97
CA GLY A 83 -6.70 6.56 21.81
C GLY A 83 -6.12 5.17 21.68
N ARG A 84 -6.91 4.16 22.06
CA ARG A 84 -6.42 2.80 22.29
C ARG A 84 -7.08 1.78 21.41
N LEU A 85 -6.35 0.68 21.14
CA LEU A 85 -6.76 -0.47 20.36
C LEU A 85 -7.21 -1.61 21.29
N TYR A 86 -8.41 -2.12 21.07
CA TYR A 86 -8.85 -3.40 21.62
C TYR A 86 -8.70 -4.49 20.56
N VAL A 87 -8.13 -5.63 20.93
CA VAL A 87 -7.98 -6.80 20.08
C VAL A 87 -8.92 -7.88 20.58
N TYR A 88 -9.84 -8.33 19.74
CA TYR A 88 -10.75 -9.41 20.11
C TYR A 88 -10.00 -10.73 20.27
N ASP A 89 -10.46 -11.53 21.23
CA ASP A 89 -10.08 -12.94 21.36
C ASP A 89 -11.15 -13.78 20.65
N LEU A 90 -10.87 -14.15 19.39
CA LEU A 90 -11.80 -14.89 18.55
C LEU A 90 -11.80 -16.38 18.87
N PRO A 91 -12.93 -17.11 18.61
CA PRO A 91 -12.91 -18.55 18.59
C PRO A 91 -11.78 -19.11 17.73
N PRO A 92 -11.00 -20.11 18.19
CA PRO A 92 -9.81 -20.62 17.52
C PRO A 92 -10.00 -20.97 16.05
N MET A 93 -11.18 -21.49 15.68
CA MET A 93 -11.52 -21.83 14.29
C MET A 93 -11.38 -20.68 13.29
N LEU A 94 -11.36 -19.42 13.77
CA LEU A 94 -11.29 -18.23 12.93
C LEU A 94 -9.86 -17.71 12.71
N ASN A 95 -8.89 -18.23 13.48
CA ASN A 95 -7.48 -17.85 13.38
C ASN A 95 -6.52 -18.97 13.80
N GLN A 96 -6.48 -19.40 15.07
CA GLN A 96 -5.46 -20.34 15.57
C GLN A 96 -5.56 -21.71 14.90
N ASP A 97 -6.76 -22.28 14.77
CA ASP A 97 -6.93 -23.60 14.13
C ASP A 97 -6.46 -23.59 12.67
N LEU A 98 -6.52 -22.43 11.99
CA LEU A 98 -6.00 -22.28 10.61
C LEU A 98 -4.46 -22.37 10.60
N LEU A 99 -3.79 -21.86 11.63
CA LEU A 99 -2.34 -21.98 11.75
C LEU A 99 -1.92 -23.42 12.12
N ASP A 100 -2.66 -24.04 13.02
CA ASP A 100 -2.39 -25.41 13.49
C ASP A 100 -2.61 -26.44 12.35
N ASN A 101 -3.54 -26.16 11.43
CA ASN A 101 -3.83 -26.97 10.24
C ASN A 101 -3.27 -26.36 8.95
N CYS A 102 -2.13 -25.73 9.04
CA CYS A 102 -1.51 -24.97 7.93
C CYS A 102 -1.21 -25.80 6.67
N GLN A 103 -1.11 -27.12 6.76
CA GLN A 103 -0.96 -28.01 5.60
C GLN A 103 -2.21 -28.05 4.71
N ASP A 104 -3.40 -27.74 5.25
CA ASP A 104 -4.68 -27.90 4.57
C ASP A 104 -5.23 -26.58 4.02
N LEU A 105 -4.48 -25.47 4.11
CA LEU A 105 -4.94 -24.16 3.70
C LEU A 105 -4.93 -23.94 2.18
N GLU A 106 -4.18 -24.74 1.46
CA GLU A 106 -4.16 -24.78 -0.01
C GLU A 106 -4.05 -26.21 -0.52
N PRO A 107 -4.67 -26.54 -1.66
CA PRO A 107 -4.76 -27.94 -2.10
C PRO A 107 -3.46 -28.54 -2.67
N TRP A 108 -2.49 -27.73 -3.04
CA TRP A 108 -1.26 -28.18 -3.73
C TRP A 108 0.03 -27.92 -2.97
N SER A 109 0.00 -27.15 -1.91
CA SER A 109 1.19 -26.87 -1.11
C SER A 109 0.85 -26.56 0.34
N SER A 110 1.69 -27.03 1.24
CA SER A 110 1.60 -26.64 2.65
C SER A 110 1.86 -25.14 2.80
N ARG A 111 1.05 -24.47 3.63
CA ARG A 111 1.24 -23.06 3.97
C ARG A 111 2.01 -22.87 5.29
N CYS A 112 2.50 -23.97 5.91
CA CYS A 112 3.13 -23.91 7.22
C CYS A 112 4.35 -22.99 7.26
N ASN A 113 5.18 -23.01 6.24
CA ASN A 113 6.29 -22.05 6.14
C ASN A 113 5.78 -20.61 6.05
N ALA A 114 4.74 -20.35 5.25
CA ALA A 114 4.18 -19.01 5.05
C ALA A 114 3.62 -18.39 6.34
N VAL A 115 3.02 -19.21 7.22
CA VAL A 115 2.43 -18.73 8.49
C VAL A 115 3.37 -18.87 9.68
N SER A 116 4.54 -19.50 9.53
CA SER A 116 5.52 -19.68 10.61
C SER A 116 6.10 -18.35 11.10
N ASN A 117 6.69 -18.37 12.30
CA ASN A 117 7.33 -17.19 12.90
C ASN A 117 6.44 -15.95 12.89
N ALA A 118 5.20 -16.08 13.35
CA ALA A 118 4.20 -15.02 13.36
C ALA A 118 3.93 -14.42 11.96
N GLY A 119 3.98 -15.25 10.90
CA GLY A 119 3.77 -14.84 9.52
C GLY A 119 5.01 -14.30 8.81
N PHE A 120 6.14 -14.18 9.50
CA PHE A 120 7.39 -13.73 8.86
C PHE A 120 8.09 -14.81 8.05
N GLY A 121 7.67 -16.06 8.19
CA GLY A 121 8.26 -17.19 7.48
C GLY A 121 9.60 -17.67 8.05
N PRO A 122 10.26 -18.66 7.42
CA PRO A 122 11.57 -19.14 7.83
C PRO A 122 12.67 -18.10 7.55
N PRO A 123 13.81 -18.18 8.26
CA PRO A 123 14.99 -17.38 7.95
C PRO A 123 15.39 -17.53 6.49
N ALA A 124 15.74 -16.43 5.84
CA ALA A 124 16.21 -16.44 4.47
C ALA A 124 17.60 -17.06 4.35
N THR A 125 17.81 -17.82 3.28
CA THR A 125 19.09 -18.47 2.95
C THR A 125 19.58 -17.97 1.58
N GLY A 126 20.89 -18.11 1.31
CA GLY A 126 21.46 -17.74 0.01
C GLY A 126 21.62 -16.23 -0.21
N LEU A 127 21.54 -15.41 0.83
CA LEU A 127 21.68 -13.96 0.75
C LEU A 127 23.09 -13.44 1.09
N ASP A 128 24.04 -14.31 1.48
CA ASP A 128 25.35 -13.89 2.01
C ASP A 128 26.18 -13.03 1.04
N ALA A 129 25.98 -13.23 -0.30
CA ALA A 129 26.63 -12.43 -1.32
C ALA A 129 25.76 -11.25 -1.80
N VAL A 130 24.49 -11.20 -1.41
CA VAL A 130 23.48 -10.25 -1.94
C VAL A 130 23.25 -9.08 -1.01
N VAL A 131 23.35 -9.31 0.31
CA VAL A 131 23.07 -8.30 1.33
C VAL A 131 24.25 -8.15 2.29
N PRO A 132 24.37 -7.03 3.03
CA PRO A 132 25.37 -6.92 4.09
C PRO A 132 25.25 -8.07 5.10
N LYS A 133 26.38 -8.73 5.39
CA LYS A 133 26.42 -9.93 6.26
C LYS A 133 25.78 -9.72 7.64
N ASN A 134 25.97 -8.55 8.23
CA ASN A 134 25.38 -8.20 9.53
C ASN A 134 23.85 -8.04 9.49
N LEU A 135 23.26 -7.86 8.30
CA LEU A 135 21.81 -7.77 8.09
C LEU A 135 21.18 -9.12 7.70
N THR A 136 21.93 -10.15 7.37
CA THR A 136 21.38 -11.46 6.99
C THR A 136 20.34 -11.98 8.02
N PRO A 137 20.52 -11.85 9.36
CA PRO A 137 19.52 -12.30 10.33
C PRO A 137 18.20 -11.50 10.33
N ALA A 138 18.15 -10.35 9.65
CA ALA A 138 16.92 -9.55 9.48
C ALA A 138 16.08 -10.00 8.28
N TRP A 139 16.50 -11.03 7.54
CA TRP A 139 15.82 -11.51 6.35
C TRP A 139 15.09 -12.82 6.60
N SER A 140 13.87 -12.92 6.07
CA SER A 140 13.02 -14.10 6.11
C SER A 140 12.28 -14.28 4.78
N TRP A 141 11.94 -15.53 4.46
CA TRP A 141 11.11 -15.86 3.29
C TRP A 141 9.63 -15.61 3.60
N THR A 142 9.26 -14.35 3.64
CA THR A 142 7.91 -13.91 4.02
C THR A 142 6.97 -14.03 2.84
N ASP A 143 5.85 -14.68 3.07
CA ASP A 143 4.79 -14.81 2.06
C ASP A 143 4.04 -13.48 1.85
N MET A 144 3.64 -13.19 0.62
CA MET A 144 2.93 -11.95 0.27
C MET A 144 1.54 -11.84 0.94
N TYR A 145 0.96 -12.95 1.36
CA TYR A 145 -0.36 -13.01 2.00
C TYR A 145 -0.30 -13.23 3.52
N ALA A 146 0.89 -13.13 4.12
CA ALA A 146 1.07 -13.32 5.57
C ALA A 146 0.59 -12.16 6.44
N ALA A 147 0.13 -11.05 5.85
CA ALA A 147 -0.19 -9.83 6.58
C ALA A 147 -1.23 -10.02 7.69
N GLU A 148 -2.19 -10.95 7.56
CA GLU A 148 -3.20 -11.24 8.60
C GLU A 148 -2.54 -11.72 9.90
N VAL A 149 -1.56 -12.62 9.78
CA VAL A 149 -0.82 -13.21 10.92
C VAL A 149 0.11 -12.17 11.52
N ILE A 150 0.85 -11.42 10.68
CA ILE A 150 1.75 -10.35 11.11
C ILE A 150 0.98 -9.28 11.89
N TYR A 151 -0.16 -8.81 11.37
CA TYR A 151 -0.98 -7.79 12.03
C TYR A 151 -1.54 -8.27 13.37
N HIS A 152 -1.96 -9.54 13.47
CA HIS A 152 -2.48 -10.10 14.71
C HIS A 152 -1.39 -10.17 15.79
N ASP A 153 -0.19 -10.70 15.45
CA ASP A 153 0.93 -10.76 16.35
C ASP A 153 1.36 -9.35 16.82
N ARG A 154 1.52 -8.42 15.89
CA ARG A 154 1.88 -7.03 16.19
C ARG A 154 0.82 -6.32 17.04
N ALA A 155 -0.47 -6.56 16.79
CA ALA A 155 -1.56 -5.94 17.53
C ALA A 155 -1.61 -6.42 18.98
N LYS A 156 -1.25 -7.68 19.26
CA LYS A 156 -1.14 -8.20 20.63
C LYS A 156 -0.09 -7.46 21.47
N HIS A 157 0.95 -6.95 20.82
CA HIS A 157 2.08 -6.27 21.46
C HIS A 157 2.10 -4.76 21.22
N TYR A 158 1.02 -4.21 20.63
CA TYR A 158 0.98 -2.80 20.28
C TYR A 158 0.94 -1.90 21.54
N ARG A 159 1.79 -0.87 21.55
CA ARG A 159 1.95 0.03 22.71
C ARG A 159 0.65 0.71 23.15
N CYS A 160 -0.27 0.99 22.21
CA CYS A 160 -1.56 1.58 22.51
C CYS A 160 -2.69 0.54 22.65
N ARG A 161 -2.37 -0.73 22.90
CA ARG A 161 -3.37 -1.76 23.19
C ARG A 161 -3.99 -1.53 24.57
N THR A 162 -5.28 -1.90 24.69
CA THR A 162 -6.00 -1.97 25.97
C THR A 162 -6.73 -3.31 26.10
N ALA A 163 -6.79 -3.83 27.34
CA ALA A 163 -7.64 -4.96 27.66
C ALA A 163 -9.08 -4.54 28.02
N ALA A 164 -9.32 -3.24 28.24
CA ALA A 164 -10.58 -2.67 28.65
C ALA A 164 -11.34 -2.12 27.41
N PRO A 165 -12.38 -2.81 26.91
CA PRO A 165 -13.08 -2.41 25.68
C PRO A 165 -13.77 -1.05 25.79
N GLU A 166 -14.13 -0.60 26.98
CA GLU A 166 -14.72 0.73 27.21
C GLU A 166 -13.72 1.88 26.99
N LYS A 167 -12.40 1.61 27.11
CA LYS A 167 -11.32 2.57 26.86
C LYS A 167 -10.84 2.58 25.39
N ALA A 168 -11.38 1.69 24.55
CA ALA A 168 -10.94 1.55 23.19
C ALA A 168 -11.52 2.61 22.24
N THR A 169 -10.71 3.08 21.33
CA THR A 169 -11.11 3.91 20.19
C THR A 169 -11.40 3.05 18.97
N ALA A 170 -10.63 1.96 18.80
CA ALA A 170 -10.72 1.03 17.69
C ALA A 170 -10.78 -0.42 18.19
N PHE A 171 -11.48 -1.27 17.44
CA PHE A 171 -11.65 -2.69 17.72
C PHE A 171 -11.11 -3.52 16.56
N TYR A 172 -10.02 -4.26 16.79
CA TYR A 172 -9.43 -5.14 15.79
C TYR A 172 -10.05 -6.54 15.87
N ILE A 173 -10.52 -7.03 14.72
CA ILE A 173 -11.02 -8.39 14.54
C ILE A 173 -9.92 -9.22 13.87
N PRO A 174 -9.14 -10.04 14.61
CA PRO A 174 -8.03 -10.82 14.05
C PRO A 174 -8.53 -12.08 13.34
N PHE A 175 -9.40 -11.92 12.34
CA PHE A 175 -9.90 -12.97 11.49
C PHE A 175 -8.98 -13.18 10.29
N TYR A 176 -8.51 -14.41 10.09
CA TYR A 176 -7.63 -14.76 8.98
C TYR A 176 -8.45 -15.11 7.74
N ALA A 177 -9.11 -14.10 7.17
CA ALA A 177 -10.04 -14.24 6.06
C ALA A 177 -9.42 -14.89 4.81
N GLY A 178 -8.19 -14.49 4.48
CA GLY A 178 -7.46 -15.01 3.33
C GLY A 178 -7.01 -16.45 3.50
N LEU A 179 -6.56 -16.81 4.70
CA LEU A 179 -6.22 -18.20 5.02
C LEU A 179 -7.48 -19.08 5.05
N ALA A 180 -8.54 -18.59 5.68
CA ALA A 180 -9.80 -19.32 5.80
C ALA A 180 -10.46 -19.65 4.45
N VAL A 181 -10.35 -18.76 3.46
CA VAL A 181 -10.95 -18.96 2.14
C VAL A 181 -10.01 -19.71 1.19
N GLY A 182 -8.70 -19.68 1.43
CA GLY A 182 -7.67 -20.18 0.49
C GLY A 182 -7.95 -21.59 -0.05
N LYS A 183 -8.23 -22.52 0.84
CA LYS A 183 -8.60 -23.91 0.49
C LYS A 183 -9.81 -23.99 -0.43
N PHE A 184 -10.82 -23.19 -0.17
CA PHE A 184 -12.12 -23.26 -0.82
C PHE A 184 -12.20 -22.49 -2.16
N LEU A 185 -11.16 -21.76 -2.53
CA LEU A 185 -11.10 -21.06 -3.83
C LEU A 185 -10.88 -22.02 -5.01
N TRP A 186 -10.53 -23.27 -4.74
CA TRP A 186 -10.14 -24.25 -5.73
C TRP A 186 -11.02 -25.49 -5.63
N PHE A 187 -11.12 -26.24 -6.73
CA PHE A 187 -12.00 -27.42 -6.85
C PHE A 187 -13.50 -27.09 -6.74
N ASN A 188 -14.31 -28.13 -6.53
CA ASN A 188 -15.77 -28.04 -6.55
C ASN A 188 -16.36 -27.72 -5.16
N TYR A 189 -15.84 -26.70 -4.48
CA TYR A 189 -16.46 -26.20 -3.27
C TYR A 189 -17.63 -25.26 -3.59
N THR A 190 -18.68 -25.33 -2.77
CA THR A 190 -19.86 -24.49 -2.92
C THR A 190 -19.61 -23.04 -2.47
N ALA A 191 -20.46 -22.14 -2.88
CA ALA A 191 -20.48 -20.76 -2.39
C ALA A 191 -20.63 -20.71 -0.85
N LYS A 192 -21.42 -21.65 -0.28
CA LYS A 192 -21.61 -21.78 1.18
C LYS A 192 -20.32 -22.19 1.90
N ASP A 193 -19.51 -23.09 1.33
CA ASP A 193 -18.23 -23.48 1.91
C ASP A 193 -17.27 -22.31 1.93
N ARG A 194 -17.21 -21.53 0.85
CA ARG A 194 -16.37 -20.32 0.76
C ARG A 194 -16.80 -19.23 1.73
N ASP A 195 -18.07 -19.15 2.08
CA ASP A 195 -18.62 -18.15 3.02
C ASP A 195 -18.59 -18.60 4.49
N TYR A 196 -18.35 -19.86 4.76
CA TYR A 196 -18.56 -20.48 6.07
C TYR A 196 -17.85 -19.74 7.22
N HIS A 197 -16.52 -19.57 7.13
CA HIS A 197 -15.76 -18.93 8.21
C HIS A 197 -16.13 -17.45 8.38
N ALA A 198 -16.36 -16.74 7.28
CA ALA A 198 -16.79 -15.35 7.30
C ALA A 198 -18.16 -15.19 7.99
N ALA A 199 -19.12 -16.06 7.69
CA ALA A 199 -20.43 -16.08 8.35
C ALA A 199 -20.29 -16.38 9.85
N ARG A 200 -19.47 -17.37 10.25
CA ARG A 200 -19.23 -17.70 11.66
C ARG A 200 -18.57 -16.53 12.41
N MET A 201 -17.61 -15.85 11.81
CA MET A 201 -16.99 -14.67 12.41
C MET A 201 -18.02 -13.55 12.65
N LEU A 202 -18.85 -13.25 11.66
CA LEU A 202 -19.88 -12.22 11.76
C LEU A 202 -20.96 -12.60 12.80
N ASP A 203 -21.36 -13.85 12.87
CA ASP A 203 -22.29 -14.35 13.89
C ASP A 203 -21.72 -14.20 15.31
N TRP A 204 -20.42 -14.43 15.48
CA TRP A 204 -19.77 -14.27 16.78
C TRP A 204 -19.66 -12.78 17.15
N VAL A 205 -19.13 -11.93 16.25
CA VAL A 205 -18.80 -10.54 16.56
C VAL A 205 -20.06 -9.68 16.81
N LYS A 206 -21.17 -9.95 16.09
CA LYS A 206 -22.43 -9.20 16.30
C LYS A 206 -22.98 -9.32 17.71
N ASN A 207 -22.61 -10.36 18.44
CA ASN A 207 -23.04 -10.61 19.82
C ASN A 207 -22.15 -9.91 20.86
N GLN A 208 -21.03 -9.32 20.46
CA GLN A 208 -20.14 -8.63 21.37
C GLN A 208 -20.69 -7.24 21.77
N PRO A 209 -20.59 -6.85 23.06
CA PRO A 209 -21.11 -5.54 23.51
C PRO A 209 -20.54 -4.34 22.74
N PRO A 210 -19.22 -4.27 22.40
CA PRO A 210 -18.70 -3.17 21.59
C PRO A 210 -19.35 -3.09 20.20
N TRP A 211 -19.58 -4.23 19.55
CA TRP A 211 -20.25 -4.28 18.26
C TRP A 211 -21.67 -3.75 18.31
N ARG A 212 -22.45 -4.19 19.32
CA ARG A 212 -23.85 -3.75 19.50
C ARG A 212 -23.96 -2.23 19.68
N ARG A 213 -22.94 -1.61 20.26
CA ARG A 213 -22.90 -0.15 20.49
C ARG A 213 -22.65 0.63 19.22
N SER A 214 -21.77 0.15 18.33
CA SER A 214 -21.29 0.88 17.18
C SER A 214 -21.75 0.33 15.82
N ASN A 215 -22.37 -0.86 15.81
CA ASN A 215 -22.73 -1.59 14.59
C ASN A 215 -21.53 -1.70 13.61
N GLY A 216 -20.33 -1.96 14.16
CA GLY A 216 -19.10 -2.17 13.41
C GLY A 216 -18.38 -0.89 12.94
N SER A 217 -18.90 0.31 13.24
CA SER A 217 -18.36 1.57 12.68
C SER A 217 -17.01 2.00 13.29
N ASP A 218 -16.58 1.38 14.38
CA ASP A 218 -15.26 1.54 15.02
C ASP A 218 -14.45 0.22 15.00
N HIS A 219 -14.86 -0.71 14.14
CA HIS A 219 -14.21 -2.01 13.99
C HIS A 219 -13.44 -2.08 12.68
N PHE A 220 -12.34 -2.83 12.71
CA PHE A 220 -11.56 -3.10 11.50
C PHE A 220 -10.95 -4.50 11.53
N LEU A 221 -10.54 -4.96 10.35
CA LEU A 221 -9.79 -6.19 10.16
C LEU A 221 -8.72 -6.02 9.07
N MET A 222 -7.77 -6.95 9.01
CA MET A 222 -6.78 -7.06 7.96
C MET A 222 -7.16 -8.19 7.00
N ILE A 223 -7.14 -7.89 5.69
CA ILE A 223 -7.32 -8.87 4.61
C ILE A 223 -5.97 -9.07 3.91
N GLY A 224 -5.35 -10.22 4.10
CA GLY A 224 -4.02 -10.54 3.56
C GLY A 224 -4.01 -10.84 2.07
N ARG A 225 -5.16 -11.13 1.46
CA ARG A 225 -5.30 -11.41 0.02
C ARG A 225 -5.89 -10.21 -0.74
N LEU A 226 -5.92 -10.33 -2.07
CA LEU A 226 -6.60 -9.34 -2.91
C LEU A 226 -8.10 -9.31 -2.61
N THR A 227 -8.67 -8.12 -2.48
CA THR A 227 -10.08 -7.96 -2.06
C THR A 227 -11.10 -8.50 -3.06
N TRP A 228 -10.71 -8.72 -4.32
CA TRP A 228 -11.58 -9.37 -5.30
C TRP A 228 -11.90 -10.84 -4.95
N ASP A 229 -11.07 -11.54 -4.17
CA ASP A 229 -11.37 -12.87 -3.62
C ASP A 229 -12.57 -12.87 -2.66
N PHE A 230 -13.01 -11.68 -2.20
CA PHE A 230 -14.05 -11.48 -1.22
C PHE A 230 -15.26 -10.72 -1.76
N ARG A 231 -15.38 -10.60 -3.09
CA ARG A 231 -16.38 -9.76 -3.77
C ARG A 231 -17.32 -10.55 -4.67
N ARG A 232 -17.59 -11.82 -4.37
CA ARG A 232 -18.60 -12.61 -5.06
C ARG A 232 -19.97 -11.94 -4.89
N LEU A 233 -20.73 -11.86 -5.98
CA LEU A 233 -22.00 -11.12 -6.02
C LEU A 233 -23.23 -11.99 -5.80
N SER A 234 -23.18 -13.27 -6.21
CA SER A 234 -24.30 -14.21 -6.11
C SER A 234 -23.93 -15.43 -5.26
N ASP A 235 -24.89 -16.33 -5.06
CA ASP A 235 -24.68 -17.63 -4.41
C ASP A 235 -24.47 -18.77 -5.45
N ASP A 236 -24.08 -18.42 -6.67
CA ASP A 236 -23.68 -19.36 -7.70
C ASP A 236 -22.31 -19.98 -7.34
N ASP A 237 -22.26 -21.31 -7.30
CA ASP A 237 -21.06 -22.09 -7.00
C ASP A 237 -19.96 -21.90 -8.04
N GLY A 238 -20.30 -21.55 -9.28
CA GLY A 238 -19.35 -21.26 -10.35
C GLY A 238 -18.71 -19.87 -10.25
N GLU A 239 -19.24 -18.97 -9.46
CA GLU A 239 -18.67 -17.63 -9.27
C GLU A 239 -17.50 -17.67 -8.27
N TRP A 240 -16.41 -16.96 -8.58
CA TRP A 240 -15.17 -16.95 -7.79
C TRP A 240 -15.32 -16.26 -6.44
N GLY A 241 -14.65 -16.80 -5.43
CA GLY A 241 -14.45 -16.14 -4.13
C GLY A 241 -15.62 -16.27 -3.16
N THR A 242 -15.53 -15.51 -2.09
CA THR A 242 -16.58 -15.35 -1.06
C THR A 242 -17.28 -13.99 -1.20
N LYS A 243 -18.54 -13.88 -0.73
CA LYS A 243 -19.26 -12.60 -0.67
C LYS A 243 -18.99 -11.81 0.62
N PHE A 244 -17.93 -12.12 1.35
CA PHE A 244 -17.64 -11.60 2.68
C PHE A 244 -17.79 -10.07 2.80
N ILE A 245 -17.22 -9.30 1.88
CA ILE A 245 -17.28 -7.83 1.91
C ILE A 245 -18.71 -7.31 1.74
N TYR A 246 -19.57 -8.05 1.03
CA TYR A 246 -20.95 -7.68 0.78
C TYR A 246 -21.94 -8.26 1.81
N MET A 247 -21.49 -9.01 2.80
CA MET A 247 -22.35 -9.46 3.89
C MET A 247 -22.86 -8.23 4.69
N PRO A 248 -24.14 -8.17 5.08
CA PRO A 248 -24.74 -6.96 5.67
C PRO A 248 -24.00 -6.38 6.87
N LEU A 249 -23.43 -7.24 7.72
CA LEU A 249 -22.65 -6.81 8.89
C LEU A 249 -21.30 -6.16 8.54
N MET A 250 -20.78 -6.37 7.34
CA MET A 250 -19.54 -5.73 6.88
C MET A 250 -19.71 -4.28 6.43
N LYS A 251 -20.94 -3.79 6.36
CA LYS A 251 -21.28 -2.47 5.80
C LYS A 251 -20.49 -1.30 6.40
N ASN A 252 -20.15 -1.37 7.68
CA ASN A 252 -19.50 -0.28 8.41
C ASN A 252 -18.05 -0.62 8.81
N VAL A 253 -17.57 -1.86 8.56
CA VAL A 253 -16.28 -2.34 9.01
C VAL A 253 -15.17 -1.83 8.11
N LEU A 254 -14.17 -1.20 8.69
CA LEU A 254 -12.95 -0.79 7.97
C LEU A 254 -12.10 -2.02 7.63
N ARG A 255 -11.56 -2.06 6.43
CA ARG A 255 -10.71 -3.14 5.95
C ARG A 255 -9.32 -2.59 5.57
N LEU A 256 -8.30 -3.07 6.25
CA LEU A 256 -6.93 -2.95 5.77
C LEU A 256 -6.71 -4.07 4.76
N ALA A 257 -6.13 -3.77 3.61
CA ALA A 257 -5.91 -4.75 2.55
C ALA A 257 -4.62 -4.44 1.78
N VAL A 258 -4.02 -5.45 1.16
CA VAL A 258 -2.80 -5.25 0.35
C VAL A 258 -3.06 -4.50 -0.97
N GLU A 259 -4.32 -4.44 -1.39
CA GLU A 259 -4.82 -3.63 -2.50
C GLU A 259 -6.23 -3.16 -2.19
N ARG A 260 -6.55 -1.89 -2.40
CA ARG A 260 -7.91 -1.36 -2.20
C ARG A 260 -8.65 -1.15 -3.52
N SER A 261 -9.96 -1.30 -3.47
CA SER A 261 -10.84 -0.83 -4.53
C SER A 261 -10.98 0.70 -4.45
N ARG A 262 -10.83 1.38 -5.59
CA ARG A 262 -11.03 2.85 -5.65
C ARG A 262 -12.47 3.28 -5.28
N TRP A 263 -13.41 2.39 -5.40
CA TRP A 263 -14.83 2.64 -5.14
C TRP A 263 -15.26 2.36 -3.69
N ASP A 264 -14.36 1.80 -2.88
CA ASP A 264 -14.67 1.40 -1.52
C ASP A 264 -13.88 2.23 -0.51
N HIS A 265 -14.54 3.21 0.10
CA HIS A 265 -13.95 4.12 1.08
C HIS A 265 -13.65 3.47 2.44
N LEU A 266 -14.16 2.25 2.68
CA LEU A 266 -13.84 1.46 3.85
C LEU A 266 -12.65 0.53 3.64
N GLU A 267 -12.03 0.54 2.47
CA GLU A 267 -10.78 -0.14 2.23
C GLU A 267 -9.60 0.84 2.28
N ILE A 268 -8.57 0.48 3.00
CA ILE A 268 -7.29 1.18 3.06
C ILE A 268 -6.20 0.20 2.66
N SER A 269 -5.41 0.57 1.65
CA SER A 269 -4.29 -0.27 1.24
C SER A 269 -3.07 -0.07 2.13
N VAL A 270 -2.45 -1.19 2.52
CA VAL A 270 -1.21 -1.27 3.29
C VAL A 270 -0.16 -2.03 2.48
N PRO A 271 1.15 -1.79 2.69
CA PRO A 271 2.21 -2.45 1.96
C PRO A 271 2.11 -3.99 2.02
N TYR A 272 2.48 -4.65 0.94
CA TYR A 272 2.74 -6.09 0.98
C TYR A 272 3.95 -6.35 1.88
N PRO A 273 3.95 -7.41 2.70
CA PRO A 273 5.16 -7.83 3.41
C PRO A 273 6.28 -8.14 2.43
N THR A 274 7.46 -7.61 2.72
CA THR A 274 8.72 -7.94 2.04
C THR A 274 9.53 -8.93 2.88
N SER A 275 10.72 -9.29 2.42
CA SER A 275 11.58 -10.25 3.13
C SER A 275 12.52 -9.62 4.18
N PHE A 276 12.59 -8.30 4.27
CA PHE A 276 13.47 -7.58 5.21
C PHE A 276 12.69 -7.10 6.42
N HIS A 277 13.08 -7.57 7.60
CA HIS A 277 12.47 -7.26 8.89
C HIS A 277 13.53 -6.72 9.84
N PRO A 278 13.80 -5.41 9.84
CA PRO A 278 14.86 -4.82 10.65
C PRO A 278 14.61 -5.07 12.15
N ARG A 279 15.67 -5.35 12.89
CA ARG A 279 15.67 -5.66 14.33
C ARG A 279 15.90 -4.42 15.17
N SER A 280 16.28 -3.30 14.53
CA SER A 280 16.54 -2.01 15.16
C SER A 280 16.52 -0.90 14.12
N GLU A 281 16.47 0.34 14.58
CA GLU A 281 16.66 1.53 13.73
C GLU A 281 18.06 1.50 13.05
N SER A 282 19.06 0.92 13.70
CA SER A 282 20.39 0.77 13.10
C SER A 282 20.38 -0.13 11.86
N ASP A 283 19.63 -1.25 11.88
CA ASP A 283 19.49 -2.12 10.70
C ASP A 283 18.89 -1.35 9.53
N ILE A 284 17.89 -0.49 9.79
CA ILE A 284 17.29 0.37 8.77
C ILE A 284 18.34 1.32 8.18
N ARG A 285 19.09 2.03 9.02
CA ARG A 285 20.12 2.98 8.57
C ARG A 285 21.24 2.30 7.78
N VAL A 286 21.70 1.13 8.22
CA VAL A 286 22.71 0.34 7.49
C VAL A 286 22.18 -0.03 6.12
N TRP A 287 20.94 -0.53 6.02
CA TRP A 287 20.33 -0.88 4.75
C TRP A 287 20.16 0.32 3.83
N GLN A 288 19.61 1.43 4.33
CA GLN A 288 19.43 2.68 3.58
C GLN A 288 20.77 3.20 3.01
N ASN A 289 21.83 3.20 3.82
CA ASN A 289 23.15 3.64 3.37
C ASN A 289 23.71 2.70 2.31
N TRP A 290 23.54 1.41 2.49
CA TRP A 290 24.06 0.41 1.56
C TRP A 290 23.38 0.50 0.18
N ILE A 291 22.05 0.60 0.10
CA ILE A 291 21.34 0.75 -1.18
C ILE A 291 21.58 2.10 -1.85
N ARG A 292 21.90 3.14 -1.06
CA ARG A 292 22.24 4.48 -1.56
C ARG A 292 23.55 4.50 -2.34
N THR A 293 24.56 3.79 -1.86
CA THR A 293 25.91 3.79 -2.40
C THR A 293 26.20 2.67 -3.39
N ARG A 294 25.28 1.71 -3.53
CA ARG A 294 25.46 0.56 -4.41
C ARG A 294 25.46 0.97 -5.87
N PRO A 295 26.48 0.53 -6.67
CA PRO A 295 26.46 0.72 -8.11
C PRO A 295 25.34 -0.09 -8.77
N ARG A 296 24.82 0.42 -9.89
CA ARG A 296 23.76 -0.23 -10.68
C ARG A 296 24.21 -0.26 -12.13
N HIS A 297 24.12 -1.44 -12.75
CA HIS A 297 24.69 -1.67 -14.08
C HIS A 297 23.63 -1.69 -15.19
N HIS A 298 22.33 -1.81 -14.80
CA HIS A 298 21.24 -1.87 -15.75
C HIS A 298 20.28 -0.69 -15.57
N LEU A 299 19.75 -0.20 -16.69
CA LEU A 299 18.76 0.86 -16.68
C LEU A 299 17.48 0.37 -16.00
N PHE A 300 17.02 -0.85 -16.34
CA PHE A 300 15.80 -1.39 -15.75
C PHE A 300 15.83 -2.91 -15.57
N ALA A 301 15.04 -3.39 -14.61
CA ALA A 301 14.79 -4.83 -14.43
C ALA A 301 13.34 -5.17 -14.74
N PHE A 302 13.12 -6.37 -15.26
CA PHE A 302 11.82 -7.01 -15.33
C PHE A 302 11.87 -8.39 -14.64
N VAL A 303 11.01 -8.58 -13.63
CA VAL A 303 10.88 -9.83 -12.88
C VAL A 303 9.45 -10.33 -13.00
N GLY A 304 9.25 -11.51 -13.57
CA GLY A 304 7.91 -12.09 -13.71
C GLY A 304 7.82 -13.21 -14.74
N ALA A 305 6.64 -13.82 -14.82
CA ALA A 305 6.32 -14.82 -15.83
C ALA A 305 5.31 -14.29 -16.84
N THR A 306 5.37 -14.77 -18.07
CA THR A 306 4.36 -14.52 -19.11
C THR A 306 3.07 -15.26 -18.77
N ARG A 307 1.93 -14.73 -19.25
CA ARG A 307 0.61 -15.34 -19.10
C ARG A 307 0.16 -15.94 -20.44
N LYS A 308 0.76 -17.05 -20.83
CA LYS A 308 0.56 -17.71 -22.15
C LYS A 308 -0.91 -17.92 -22.58
N LYS A 309 -1.84 -18.02 -21.61
CA LYS A 309 -3.28 -18.22 -21.88
C LYS A 309 -4.06 -16.92 -22.07
N ILE A 310 -3.45 -15.75 -21.86
CA ILE A 310 -4.12 -14.46 -21.99
C ILE A 310 -3.76 -13.84 -23.33
N ARG A 311 -4.76 -13.57 -24.15
CA ARG A 311 -4.58 -12.82 -25.41
C ARG A 311 -4.01 -11.44 -25.11
N ASN A 312 -2.98 -11.02 -25.86
CA ASN A 312 -2.28 -9.75 -25.69
C ASN A 312 -1.66 -9.59 -24.28
N ASP A 313 -1.00 -10.63 -23.81
CA ASP A 313 -0.32 -10.64 -22.52
C ASP A 313 0.73 -9.50 -22.42
N PHE A 314 0.43 -8.50 -21.62
CA PHE A 314 1.32 -7.33 -21.41
C PHE A 314 2.66 -7.74 -20.77
N ARG A 315 2.67 -8.76 -19.89
CA ARG A 315 3.92 -9.27 -19.32
C ARG A 315 4.78 -9.94 -20.38
N GLY A 316 4.15 -10.59 -21.37
CA GLY A 316 4.86 -11.14 -22.52
C GLY A 316 5.52 -10.06 -23.36
N ILE A 317 4.84 -8.92 -23.59
CA ILE A 317 5.45 -7.76 -24.27
C ILE A 317 6.66 -7.25 -23.49
N LEU A 318 6.53 -7.04 -22.18
CA LEU A 318 7.64 -6.58 -21.35
C LEU A 318 8.79 -7.58 -21.32
N MET A 319 8.51 -8.88 -21.22
CA MET A 319 9.50 -9.95 -21.22
C MET A 319 10.32 -9.95 -22.51
N ASN A 320 9.62 -9.93 -23.65
CA ASN A 320 10.27 -9.95 -24.97
C ASN A 320 11.10 -8.69 -25.19
N TYR A 321 10.54 -7.52 -24.86
CA TYR A 321 11.27 -6.27 -24.96
C TYR A 321 12.50 -6.24 -24.03
N SER A 322 12.35 -6.64 -22.78
CA SER A 322 13.49 -6.65 -21.85
C SER A 322 14.59 -7.62 -22.31
N LYS A 323 14.23 -8.79 -22.87
CA LYS A 323 15.22 -9.72 -23.42
C LYS A 323 15.94 -9.14 -24.66
N SER A 324 15.27 -8.32 -25.49
CA SER A 324 15.91 -7.67 -26.64
C SER A 324 16.85 -6.53 -26.25
N GLU A 325 16.67 -5.93 -25.07
CA GLU A 325 17.49 -4.85 -24.50
C GLU A 325 18.54 -5.37 -23.50
N SER A 326 19.13 -6.54 -23.74
CA SER A 326 20.01 -7.25 -22.79
C SER A 326 21.20 -6.43 -22.26
N GLY A 327 21.68 -5.42 -23.02
CA GLY A 327 22.72 -4.50 -22.56
C GLY A 327 22.22 -3.42 -21.58
N SER A 328 20.92 -3.18 -21.49
CA SER A 328 20.30 -2.15 -20.64
C SER A 328 19.35 -2.73 -19.61
N SER A 329 19.01 -4.00 -19.70
CA SER A 329 18.01 -4.63 -18.83
C SER A 329 18.50 -5.88 -18.12
N ARG A 330 18.02 -6.10 -16.90
CA ARG A 330 18.12 -7.34 -16.15
C ARG A 330 16.77 -8.06 -16.14
N VAL A 331 16.74 -9.32 -16.60
CA VAL A 331 15.52 -10.11 -16.70
C VAL A 331 15.59 -11.32 -15.77
N VAL A 332 14.54 -11.54 -14.98
CA VAL A 332 14.31 -12.78 -14.24
C VAL A 332 12.99 -13.39 -14.72
N ASP A 333 13.09 -14.48 -15.46
CA ASP A 333 11.93 -15.18 -16.02
C ASP A 333 11.41 -16.24 -15.04
N CYS A 334 10.39 -15.88 -14.28
CA CYS A 334 9.78 -16.75 -13.27
C CYS A 334 9.06 -17.98 -13.82
N SER A 335 9.02 -18.18 -15.14
CA SER A 335 8.58 -19.45 -15.74
C SER A 335 9.70 -20.50 -15.79
N VAL A 336 10.95 -20.08 -15.62
CA VAL A 336 12.15 -20.90 -15.64
C VAL A 336 12.87 -20.86 -14.28
N GLU A 337 12.97 -19.67 -13.69
CA GLU A 337 13.66 -19.45 -12.43
C GLU A 337 12.69 -19.55 -11.24
N HIS A 338 13.23 -19.94 -10.08
CA HIS A 338 12.47 -19.94 -8.83
C HIS A 338 12.24 -18.50 -8.36
N CYS A 339 10.99 -18.05 -8.37
CA CYS A 339 10.59 -16.70 -7.98
C CYS A 339 9.64 -16.68 -6.77
N TYR A 340 9.68 -17.70 -5.94
CA TYR A 340 8.86 -17.78 -4.74
C TYR A 340 9.63 -17.22 -3.55
N ASP A 341 8.90 -16.70 -2.57
CA ASP A 341 9.38 -16.33 -1.25
C ASP A 341 10.52 -15.29 -1.25
N GLY A 342 10.57 -14.40 -2.27
CA GLY A 342 11.58 -13.34 -2.36
C GLY A 342 12.97 -13.85 -2.73
N ALA A 343 13.06 -14.89 -3.56
CA ALA A 343 14.32 -15.52 -4.00
C ALA A 343 15.46 -14.49 -4.24
N PRO A 344 16.71 -14.83 -3.90
CA PRO A 344 17.87 -13.93 -4.02
C PRO A 344 18.01 -13.27 -5.39
N THR A 345 17.72 -14.01 -6.47
CA THR A 345 17.79 -13.52 -7.86
C THR A 345 16.85 -12.33 -8.13
N ILE A 346 15.70 -12.27 -7.46
CA ILE A 346 14.77 -11.14 -7.57
C ILE A 346 15.39 -9.89 -6.95
N LEU A 347 15.90 -10.02 -5.72
CA LEU A 347 16.53 -8.93 -5.00
C LEU A 347 17.77 -8.42 -5.75
N GLU A 348 18.62 -9.32 -6.25
CA GLU A 348 19.79 -8.98 -7.06
C GLU A 348 19.40 -8.19 -8.30
N ALA A 349 18.38 -8.62 -9.04
CA ALA A 349 17.93 -7.92 -10.24
C ALA A 349 17.50 -6.48 -9.95
N PHE A 350 16.79 -6.27 -8.84
CA PHE A 350 16.37 -4.94 -8.43
C PHE A 350 17.52 -4.11 -7.86
N LEU A 351 18.44 -4.70 -7.11
CA LEU A 351 19.62 -4.03 -6.57
C LEU A 351 20.58 -3.56 -7.66
N ASP A 352 20.58 -4.23 -8.81
CA ASP A 352 21.49 -3.96 -9.93
C ASP A 352 20.86 -3.05 -11.02
N SER A 353 19.64 -2.57 -10.82
CA SER A 353 18.91 -1.78 -11.80
C SER A 353 18.42 -0.45 -11.22
N ASP A 354 18.42 0.63 -12.03
CA ASP A 354 17.89 1.92 -11.62
C ASP A 354 16.36 1.89 -11.51
N PHE A 355 15.70 1.22 -12.46
CA PHE A 355 14.26 1.10 -12.54
C PHE A 355 13.80 -0.35 -12.50
N CYS A 356 12.54 -0.57 -12.12
CA CYS A 356 11.92 -1.89 -12.18
C CYS A 356 10.54 -1.79 -12.83
N LEU A 357 10.27 -2.62 -13.85
CA LEU A 357 9.02 -2.61 -14.57
C LEU A 357 7.92 -3.31 -13.74
N GLN A 358 6.85 -2.61 -13.41
CA GLN A 358 5.76 -3.08 -12.56
C GLN A 358 4.43 -3.16 -13.31
N PRO A 359 4.20 -4.20 -14.14
CA PRO A 359 2.89 -4.44 -14.74
C PRO A 359 1.88 -4.85 -13.67
N LYS A 360 0.59 -4.66 -13.95
CA LYS A 360 -0.44 -5.20 -13.08
C LYS A 360 -0.34 -6.74 -12.97
N GLY A 361 -0.74 -7.26 -11.80
CA GLY A 361 -0.90 -8.68 -11.52
C GLY A 361 -2.32 -9.17 -11.84
N ASP A 362 -2.88 -9.92 -10.91
CA ASP A 362 -4.31 -10.23 -10.88
C ASP A 362 -5.09 -8.98 -10.46
N GLY A 363 -4.50 -8.17 -9.59
CA GLY A 363 -4.91 -6.81 -9.29
C GLY A 363 -3.95 -5.76 -9.89
N TYR A 364 -4.17 -4.50 -9.53
CA TYR A 364 -3.33 -3.37 -9.97
C TYR A 364 -2.02 -3.27 -9.22
N THR A 365 -1.93 -3.87 -8.02
CA THR A 365 -0.76 -3.81 -7.15
C THR A 365 -0.06 -5.17 -7.09
N ARG A 366 1.20 -5.15 -6.65
CA ARG A 366 2.04 -6.35 -6.56
C ARG A 366 3.05 -6.20 -5.43
N ARG A 367 3.38 -7.32 -4.77
CA ARG A 367 4.49 -7.38 -3.82
C ARG A 367 5.81 -6.88 -4.43
N SER A 368 6.10 -7.25 -5.69
CA SER A 368 7.34 -6.87 -6.36
C SER A 368 7.57 -5.35 -6.44
N THR A 369 6.52 -4.52 -6.30
CA THR A 369 6.67 -3.07 -6.17
C THR A 369 7.40 -2.69 -4.88
N PHE A 370 7.11 -3.38 -3.79
CA PHE A 370 7.76 -3.14 -2.49
C PHE A 370 9.15 -3.76 -2.43
N ASP A 371 9.36 -4.94 -3.03
CA ASP A 371 10.68 -5.53 -3.18
C ASP A 371 11.60 -4.65 -4.03
N CYS A 372 11.07 -4.01 -5.09
CA CYS A 372 11.77 -3.03 -5.90
C CYS A 372 12.17 -1.78 -5.08
N MET A 373 11.22 -1.18 -4.34
CA MET A 373 11.52 -0.03 -3.49
C MET A 373 12.46 -0.38 -2.33
N LEU A 374 12.34 -1.58 -1.77
CA LEU A 374 13.27 -2.11 -0.77
C LEU A 374 14.71 -2.14 -1.31
N ALA A 375 14.90 -2.49 -2.57
CA ALA A 375 16.18 -2.46 -3.24
C ALA A 375 16.66 -1.05 -3.63
N GLY A 376 15.86 0.00 -3.39
CA GLY A 376 16.15 1.38 -3.82
C GLY A 376 16.04 1.58 -5.33
N SER A 377 15.40 0.65 -6.05
CA SER A 377 15.03 0.81 -7.45
C SER A 377 13.73 1.59 -7.57
N ILE A 378 13.55 2.29 -8.71
CA ILE A 378 12.41 3.16 -8.96
C ILE A 378 11.35 2.39 -9.75
N PRO A 379 10.13 2.18 -9.22
CA PRO A 379 9.09 1.45 -9.93
C PRO A 379 8.58 2.24 -11.14
N VAL A 380 8.40 1.52 -12.27
CA VAL A 380 7.76 2.00 -13.49
C VAL A 380 6.38 1.38 -13.59
N PHE A 381 5.34 2.18 -13.48
CA PHE A 381 3.96 1.73 -13.55
C PHE A 381 3.34 1.98 -14.92
N PHE A 382 2.41 1.10 -15.30
CA PHE A 382 1.74 1.14 -16.61
C PHE A 382 0.23 1.36 -16.49
N TRP A 383 -0.31 1.35 -15.28
CA TRP A 383 -1.71 1.65 -14.95
C TRP A 383 -1.77 2.66 -13.83
N ARG A 384 -2.59 3.71 -13.99
CA ARG A 384 -2.76 4.74 -12.96
C ARG A 384 -3.25 4.17 -11.63
N LEU A 385 -4.12 3.17 -11.67
CA LEU A 385 -4.66 2.52 -10.47
C LEU A 385 -3.62 1.73 -9.66
N SER A 386 -2.40 1.55 -10.17
CA SER A 386 -1.30 0.97 -9.40
C SER A 386 -0.72 1.93 -8.35
N THR A 387 -0.97 3.24 -8.50
CA THR A 387 -0.49 4.29 -7.60
C THR A 387 -1.61 5.18 -7.07
N GLU A 388 -2.57 5.54 -7.93
CA GLU A 388 -3.69 6.38 -7.52
C GLU A 388 -4.58 5.61 -6.53
N PHE A 389 -4.89 6.26 -5.41
CA PHE A 389 -5.69 5.70 -4.30
C PHE A 389 -5.04 4.53 -3.52
N GLN A 390 -3.80 4.15 -3.85
CA GLN A 390 -3.10 3.08 -3.14
C GLN A 390 -2.13 3.66 -2.11
N TYR A 391 -2.05 3.01 -0.95
CA TYR A 391 -1.03 3.24 0.08
C TYR A 391 -0.94 4.67 0.61
N GLU A 392 -2.06 5.39 0.66
CA GLU A 392 -2.15 6.82 0.98
C GLU A 392 -1.57 7.19 2.37
N TRP A 393 -1.53 6.23 3.31
CA TRP A 393 -0.93 6.45 4.61
C TRP A 393 0.58 6.19 4.62
N HIS A 394 1.10 5.45 3.66
CA HIS A 394 2.47 4.96 3.62
C HIS A 394 3.35 5.68 2.62
N LEU A 395 2.80 6.10 1.49
CA LEU A 395 3.52 6.71 0.39
C LEU A 395 3.20 8.20 0.22
N PRO A 396 4.14 9.00 -0.31
CA PRO A 396 3.85 10.38 -0.68
C PRO A 396 2.71 10.48 -1.68
N ALA A 397 1.83 11.49 -1.52
CA ALA A 397 0.68 11.69 -2.41
C ALA A 397 1.07 11.89 -3.88
N ALA A 398 2.23 12.48 -4.15
CA ALA A 398 2.74 12.69 -5.51
C ALA A 398 3.59 11.50 -5.98
N ALA A 399 3.00 10.53 -6.68
CA ALA A 399 3.68 9.33 -7.15
C ALA A 399 4.93 9.60 -8.00
N ARG A 400 4.97 10.72 -8.75
CA ARG A 400 6.15 11.16 -9.52
C ARG A 400 7.41 11.40 -8.66
N ARG A 401 7.28 11.49 -7.35
CA ARG A 401 8.44 11.63 -6.44
C ARG A 401 9.22 10.33 -6.28
N TYR A 402 8.61 9.18 -6.53
CA TYR A 402 9.20 7.87 -6.29
C TYR A 402 8.94 6.85 -7.41
N SER A 403 8.27 7.24 -8.50
CA SER A 403 7.92 6.32 -9.58
C SER A 403 7.83 7.02 -10.93
N VAL A 404 7.93 6.25 -12.01
CA VAL A 404 7.68 6.68 -13.38
C VAL A 404 6.37 6.06 -13.86
N PHE A 405 5.60 6.82 -14.64
CA PHE A 405 4.39 6.32 -15.28
C PHE A 405 4.56 6.33 -16.80
N ILE A 406 4.31 5.19 -17.44
CA ILE A 406 4.26 5.04 -18.90
C ILE A 406 2.94 4.32 -19.21
N ASP A 407 2.09 4.90 -20.06
CA ASP A 407 0.80 4.30 -20.36
C ASP A 407 0.95 2.95 -21.06
N ASN A 408 0.17 1.97 -20.62
CA ASN A 408 0.25 0.61 -21.17
C ASN A 408 -0.16 0.53 -22.65
N GLY A 409 -1.01 1.43 -23.13
CA GLY A 409 -1.38 1.55 -24.54
C GLY A 409 -0.20 2.01 -25.40
N GLU A 410 0.59 2.98 -24.92
CA GLU A 410 1.80 3.42 -25.62
C GLU A 410 2.82 2.28 -25.73
N VAL A 411 3.04 1.52 -24.65
CA VAL A 411 3.96 0.37 -24.65
C VAL A 411 3.48 -0.74 -25.59
N ARG A 412 2.16 -0.98 -25.68
CA ARG A 412 1.60 -1.95 -26.63
C ARG A 412 1.82 -1.55 -28.09
N ASN A 413 1.74 -0.27 -28.37
CA ASN A 413 1.99 0.27 -29.71
C ASN A 413 3.48 0.26 -30.05
N ARG A 414 4.34 0.59 -29.09
CA ARG A 414 5.79 0.70 -29.28
C ARG A 414 6.52 0.51 -27.95
N SER A 415 7.06 -0.69 -27.74
CA SER A 415 7.73 -1.02 -26.46
C SER A 415 9.04 -0.26 -26.22
N SER A 416 9.70 0.26 -27.27
CA SER A 416 10.92 1.10 -27.13
C SER A 416 10.68 2.40 -26.35
N ILE A 417 9.41 2.85 -26.21
CA ILE A 417 9.04 4.02 -25.39
C ILE A 417 9.53 3.88 -23.94
N ILE A 418 9.64 2.65 -23.42
CA ILE A 418 10.13 2.39 -22.06
C ILE A 418 11.54 2.96 -21.90
N LYS A 419 12.47 2.54 -22.74
CA LYS A 419 13.87 3.00 -22.68
C LYS A 419 13.98 4.50 -22.95
N GLU A 420 13.26 4.98 -23.97
CA GLU A 420 13.26 6.41 -24.33
C GLU A 420 12.82 7.32 -23.18
N VAL A 421 11.77 6.93 -22.44
CA VAL A 421 11.28 7.71 -21.29
C VAL A 421 12.29 7.65 -20.14
N LEU A 422 12.85 6.47 -19.87
CA LEU A 422 13.79 6.30 -18.74
C LEU A 422 15.12 7.00 -18.99
N GLU A 423 15.65 6.99 -20.21
CA GLU A 423 16.89 7.68 -20.58
C GLU A 423 16.78 9.21 -20.60
N ARG A 424 15.57 9.77 -20.73
CA ARG A 424 15.32 11.22 -20.62
C ARG A 424 15.45 11.75 -19.20
N LEU A 425 15.36 10.89 -18.19
CA LEU A 425 15.53 11.30 -16.81
C LEU A 425 17.00 11.58 -16.53
N SER A 426 17.31 12.75 -16.00
CA SER A 426 18.65 13.08 -15.61
C SER A 426 19.15 12.19 -14.46
N LYS A 427 20.46 11.99 -14.33
CA LYS A 427 21.05 11.28 -13.18
C LYS A 427 20.62 11.88 -11.84
N GLU A 428 20.44 13.20 -11.80
CA GLU A 428 19.97 13.92 -10.61
C GLU A 428 18.50 13.61 -10.30
N ASP A 429 17.62 13.50 -11.30
CA ASP A 429 16.24 13.10 -11.11
C ASP A 429 16.15 11.67 -10.56
N VAL A 430 16.92 10.74 -11.14
CA VAL A 430 17.00 9.35 -10.67
C VAL A 430 17.51 9.30 -9.22
N ARG A 431 18.56 10.04 -8.90
CA ARG A 431 19.08 10.13 -7.53
C ARG A 431 18.01 10.67 -6.56
N ARG A 432 17.34 11.76 -6.92
CA ARG A 432 16.29 12.37 -6.09
C ARG A 432 15.11 11.44 -5.86
N MET A 433 14.65 10.72 -6.87
CA MET A 433 13.56 9.73 -6.74
C MET A 433 13.97 8.59 -5.81
N ARG A 434 15.21 8.10 -5.93
CA ARG A 434 15.76 7.07 -5.05
C ARG A 434 15.88 7.54 -3.60
N GLU A 435 16.35 8.76 -3.36
CA GLU A 435 16.42 9.33 -2.00
C GLU A 435 15.02 9.44 -1.37
N ASN A 436 14.01 9.85 -2.12
CA ASN A 436 12.64 9.83 -1.62
C ASN A 436 12.21 8.41 -1.20
N ILE A 437 12.52 7.38 -2.01
CA ILE A 437 12.22 5.99 -1.66
C ILE A 437 12.95 5.59 -0.37
N ILE A 438 14.24 5.90 -0.26
CA ILE A 438 15.07 5.58 0.90
C ILE A 438 14.52 6.26 2.17
N GLU A 439 14.07 7.50 2.05
CA GLU A 439 13.52 8.27 3.18
C GLU A 439 12.26 7.62 3.75
N PHE A 440 11.31 7.24 2.91
CA PHE A 440 10.06 6.65 3.41
C PHE A 440 10.09 5.11 3.53
N LEU A 441 11.20 4.47 3.17
CA LEU A 441 11.34 3.00 3.22
C LEU A 441 10.91 2.37 4.55
N PRO A 442 11.21 2.92 5.74
CA PRO A 442 10.78 2.33 7.01
C PRO A 442 9.27 2.08 7.07
N ARG A 443 8.48 3.00 6.51
CA ARG A 443 7.00 2.93 6.47
C ARG A 443 6.45 1.83 5.56
N LEU A 444 7.31 1.13 4.82
CA LEU A 444 6.97 0.01 3.94
C LEU A 444 7.39 -1.35 4.51
N LEU A 445 8.16 -1.36 5.61
CA LEU A 445 8.71 -2.55 6.24
C LEU A 445 7.85 -2.97 7.43
N TYR A 446 7.84 -4.27 7.71
CA TYR A 446 7.22 -4.83 8.91
C TYR A 446 8.31 -5.37 9.83
N THR A 447 8.31 -4.93 11.07
CA THR A 447 9.20 -5.46 12.11
C THR A 447 8.52 -6.52 12.94
N ARG A 448 9.30 -7.34 13.61
CA ARG A 448 8.79 -8.34 14.56
C ARG A 448 8.28 -7.66 15.83
N SER A 449 7.35 -8.32 16.52
CA SER A 449 6.87 -7.86 17.82
C SER A 449 8.01 -7.69 18.81
N GLY A 450 7.96 -6.61 19.61
CA GLY A 450 9.02 -6.30 20.57
C GLY A 450 10.24 -5.58 19.98
N THR A 451 10.29 -5.33 18.66
CA THR A 451 11.35 -4.51 18.06
C THR A 451 11.19 -3.06 18.47
N ASP A 452 12.26 -2.45 18.99
CA ASP A 452 12.32 -1.02 19.27
C ASP A 452 12.99 -0.28 18.11
N LEU A 453 12.21 0.54 17.43
CA LEU A 453 12.67 1.42 16.34
C LEU A 453 12.87 2.86 16.80
N GLY A 454 12.83 3.16 18.09
CA GLY A 454 12.94 4.52 18.61
C GLY A 454 11.78 5.40 18.13
N SER A 455 12.10 6.47 17.39
CA SER A 455 11.10 7.37 16.82
C SER A 455 10.58 6.95 15.43
N THR A 456 11.12 5.91 14.85
CA THR A 456 10.76 5.44 13.50
C THR A 456 9.52 4.56 13.57
N SER A 457 8.52 4.85 12.72
CA SER A 457 7.32 4.02 12.56
C SER A 457 7.49 3.09 11.37
N ASP A 458 7.20 1.80 11.57
CA ASP A 458 7.12 0.82 10.50
C ASP A 458 5.72 0.82 9.83
N ALA A 459 5.51 -0.08 8.87
CA ALA A 459 4.25 -0.15 8.12
C ALA A 459 3.05 -0.45 9.02
N PHE A 460 3.22 -1.30 10.04
CA PHE A 460 2.16 -1.61 11.00
C PHE A 460 1.83 -0.40 11.88
N ASP A 461 2.82 0.30 12.39
CA ASP A 461 2.61 1.48 13.24
C ASP A 461 1.89 2.59 12.49
N VAL A 462 2.28 2.85 11.24
CA VAL A 462 1.61 3.80 10.34
C VAL A 462 0.15 3.41 10.11
N ALA A 463 -0.13 2.13 9.88
CA ALA A 463 -1.49 1.64 9.69
C ALA A 463 -2.34 1.80 10.97
N MET A 464 -1.81 1.43 12.13
CA MET A 464 -2.53 1.54 13.42
C MET A 464 -2.80 2.99 13.80
N GLU A 465 -1.84 3.88 13.63
CA GLU A 465 -2.07 5.31 13.81
C GLU A 465 -3.14 5.82 12.87
N GLY A 466 -3.11 5.44 11.59
CA GLY A 466 -4.10 5.81 10.59
C GLY A 466 -5.52 5.35 10.98
N VAL A 467 -5.67 4.11 11.46
CA VAL A 467 -6.95 3.56 11.95
C VAL A 467 -7.45 4.34 13.18
N LEU A 468 -6.61 4.48 14.19
CA LEU A 468 -6.98 5.18 15.43
C LEU A 468 -7.35 6.63 15.14
N ARG A 469 -6.57 7.35 14.33
CA ARG A 469 -6.84 8.72 13.91
C ARG A 469 -8.15 8.84 13.13
N ARG A 470 -8.47 7.90 12.25
CA ARG A 470 -9.73 7.86 11.50
C ARG A 470 -10.94 7.73 12.43
N PHE A 471 -10.91 6.75 13.33
CA PHE A 471 -12.02 6.52 14.27
C PHE A 471 -12.13 7.60 15.34
N TRP A 472 -11.00 8.17 15.78
CA TRP A 472 -11.00 9.34 16.66
C TRP A 472 -11.70 10.53 16.00
N LYS A 473 -11.38 10.87 14.75
CA LYS A 473 -12.06 11.92 13.98
C LYS A 473 -13.56 11.64 13.82
N GLN A 474 -13.92 10.40 13.53
CA GLN A 474 -15.32 10.00 13.39
C GLN A 474 -16.10 10.20 14.70
N LYS A 475 -15.51 9.85 15.84
CA LYS A 475 -16.12 10.08 17.17
C LYS A 475 -16.27 11.57 17.49
N ALA A 476 -15.25 12.37 17.20
CA ALA A 476 -15.27 13.81 17.42
C ALA A 476 -16.40 14.51 16.62
N VAL A 477 -16.58 14.13 15.36
CA VAL A 477 -17.68 14.66 14.52
C VAL A 477 -19.04 14.27 15.07
N ASN A 478 -19.23 13.00 15.45
CA ASN A 478 -20.53 12.48 15.92
C ASN A 478 -20.87 12.91 17.36
N GLY A 479 -19.86 13.18 18.19
CA GLY A 479 -20.00 13.53 19.62
C GLY A 479 -20.01 15.04 19.91
N GLY A 480 -19.91 15.91 18.91
CA GLY A 480 -19.85 17.36 19.08
C GLY A 480 -18.62 17.87 19.83
N ASP A 481 -17.63 17.00 20.07
CA ASP A 481 -16.40 17.34 20.78
C ASP A 481 -15.44 18.07 19.84
N ARG A 482 -15.28 19.38 20.03
CA ARG A 482 -14.45 20.27 19.22
C ARG A 482 -12.97 20.33 19.69
N ARG A 483 -12.48 19.33 20.40
CA ARG A 483 -11.06 19.31 20.76
C ARG A 483 -10.22 19.31 19.48
N PRO A 484 -9.18 20.16 19.39
CA PRO A 484 -8.30 20.15 18.24
C PRO A 484 -7.61 18.78 18.13
N PRO A 485 -7.26 18.31 16.91
CA PRO A 485 -6.47 17.11 16.76
C PRO A 485 -5.15 17.26 17.51
N PRO A 486 -4.64 16.20 18.15
CA PRO A 486 -3.30 16.21 18.70
C PRO A 486 -2.28 16.58 17.62
N PRO A 487 -1.19 17.26 17.97
CA PRO A 487 -0.16 17.74 17.06
C PRO A 487 0.50 16.63 16.23
#